data_c814af1c24b9ef2f586f1e72074ec51d
#
_entry.id   c814af1c24b9ef2f586f1e72074ec51d
#
_cell.length_a   1.000
_cell.length_b   1.000
_cell.length_c   1.000
_cell.angle_alpha   90.00
_cell.angle_beta   90.00
_cell.angle_gamma   90.00
#
_symmetry.space_group_name_H-M   'P 1'
#
loop_
_entity.id
_entity.type
_entity.pdbx_description
1 polymer ?
#
loop_
_entity_poly.entity_id
_entity_poly.type
_entity_poly.pdbx_seq_one_letter_code
_entity_poly.pdbx_strand_id
1 'polypeptide(L)'
;MLSYACAGHPPPLVTDGAGAVRLLTEGRGTPLGVVGRPAYVQAQDRLEPGATILLCSDGLFERRDEVVDAGLDRLAAALGELTGPPEQVADALLDRMLAGRSAPDDVALVLARMLPGPLRLWLPAEPEQLSTLRRSVGSWSESSGVDEDALTDLQLALGEAVTNAVEHAYLGRPAAFVRVELTRTARGEVDVQVTDSGNWRPAPDDAGYRGRGLALIRDLAGDVVVEPGPDGTTVRFRMPAEPVPGPGPGPAPVSVPRQRSGATPDAAPDVDTAVVTTVERRDGPDGALVRVEGDLDLAGAADVRDQLFAELARSRTLTLELSADCWVSSAGVALLIELAQRASGPLRVLTAPGSPARRMLALAGLDRILLVG
;
A
#
# COMPACT_ATOMS: atom_id res chain seq x y z
N MET A 1 17.02 11.90 12.44
CA MET A 1 18.28 12.70 12.59
C MET A 1 19.46 11.77 12.49
N LEU A 2 20.38 11.99 11.55
CA LEU A 2 21.63 11.28 11.38
C LEU A 2 22.77 12.14 11.95
N SER A 3 23.62 11.56 12.78
CA SER A 3 24.89 12.20 13.21
C SER A 3 26.04 11.38 12.62
N TYR A 4 27.00 12.04 11.97
CA TYR A 4 28.09 11.36 11.29
C TYR A 4 29.42 12.11 11.41
N ALA A 5 30.50 11.38 11.23
CA ALA A 5 31.86 11.91 11.06
C ALA A 5 32.60 10.99 10.08
N CYS A 6 33.37 11.59 9.16
CA CYS A 6 34.17 10.84 8.17
C CYS A 6 35.63 10.95 8.52
N ALA A 7 36.24 9.84 8.95
CA ALA A 7 37.64 9.77 9.31
C ALA A 7 38.49 9.24 8.13
N GLY A 8 38.59 10.04 7.05
CA GLY A 8 39.31 9.68 5.84
C GLY A 8 38.53 8.85 4.84
N HIS A 9 37.31 8.41 5.16
CA HIS A 9 36.41 7.69 4.25
C HIS A 9 35.74 8.62 3.23
N PRO A 10 35.29 8.09 2.09
CA PRO A 10 34.43 8.81 1.18
C PRO A 10 33.18 9.37 1.91
N PRO A 11 32.67 10.53 1.50
CA PRO A 11 31.45 11.07 2.10
C PRO A 11 30.27 10.14 1.84
N PRO A 12 29.37 9.92 2.82
CA PRO A 12 28.13 9.20 2.60
C PRO A 12 27.29 9.87 1.49
N LEU A 13 26.65 9.06 0.66
CA LEU A 13 25.66 9.54 -0.30
C LEU A 13 24.27 9.29 0.27
N VAL A 14 23.39 10.25 0.10
CA VAL A 14 21.98 10.14 0.51
C VAL A 14 21.09 10.38 -0.69
N THR A 15 20.17 9.44 -0.97
CA THR A 15 19.09 9.69 -1.92
C THR A 15 17.84 10.10 -1.15
N ASP A 16 17.05 10.98 -1.73
CA ASP A 16 15.66 11.14 -1.33
C ASP A 16 14.77 10.09 -2.03
N GLY A 17 13.49 10.05 -1.69
CA GLY A 17 12.53 9.14 -2.33
C GLY A 17 12.27 9.44 -3.83
N ALA A 18 12.74 10.58 -4.34
CA ALA A 18 12.57 11.03 -5.73
C ALA A 18 13.81 10.79 -6.61
N GLY A 19 14.89 10.22 -6.04
CA GLY A 19 16.13 9.90 -6.76
C GLY A 19 17.16 11.03 -6.80
N ALA A 20 16.93 12.17 -6.13
CA ALA A 20 17.97 13.18 -5.98
C ALA A 20 19.04 12.70 -4.99
N VAL A 21 20.32 12.78 -5.40
CA VAL A 21 21.45 12.31 -4.61
C VAL A 21 22.29 13.49 -4.12
N ARG A 22 22.67 13.48 -2.86
CA ARG A 22 23.57 14.44 -2.26
C ARG A 22 24.67 13.77 -1.43
N LEU A 23 25.83 14.39 -1.37
CA LEU A 23 26.96 13.94 -0.57
C LEU A 23 26.98 14.65 0.77
N LEU A 24 27.23 13.91 1.85
CA LEU A 24 27.35 14.45 3.19
C LEU A 24 28.83 14.81 3.48
N THR A 25 29.19 16.05 3.21
CA THR A 25 30.60 16.49 3.23
C THR A 25 31.04 17.25 4.48
N GLU A 26 30.10 17.66 5.35
CA GLU A 26 30.42 18.52 6.51
C GLU A 26 31.20 17.83 7.63
N GLY A 27 31.07 16.49 7.77
CA GLY A 27 31.76 15.69 8.79
C GLY A 27 33.16 15.20 8.39
N ARG A 28 33.80 15.79 7.39
CA ARG A 28 35.13 15.35 6.91
C ARG A 28 36.23 15.56 7.94
N GLY A 29 37.10 14.55 8.04
CA GLY A 29 38.28 14.55 8.89
C GLY A 29 39.44 13.70 8.32
N THR A 30 40.58 13.80 8.93
CA THR A 30 41.77 13.00 8.54
C THR A 30 41.57 11.53 8.87
N PRO A 31 42.21 10.61 8.12
CA PRO A 31 42.17 9.17 8.43
C PRO A 31 42.61 8.88 9.88
N LEU A 32 42.03 7.84 10.47
CA LEU A 32 42.40 7.39 11.80
C LEU A 32 43.90 6.99 11.84
N GLY A 33 44.62 7.41 12.89
CA GLY A 33 46.03 7.03 13.11
C GLY A 33 47.05 7.85 12.36
N VAL A 34 46.67 8.74 11.43
CA VAL A 34 47.60 9.58 10.66
C VAL A 34 48.14 10.75 11.48
N VAL A 35 47.36 11.31 12.39
CA VAL A 35 47.72 12.42 13.25
C VAL A 35 47.48 12.06 14.71
N GLY A 36 48.40 12.39 15.59
CA GLY A 36 48.41 11.95 16.99
C GLY A 36 47.20 12.42 17.84
N ARG A 37 46.53 13.53 17.50
CA ARG A 37 45.28 14.02 18.13
C ARG A 37 44.44 14.77 17.11
N PRO A 38 43.75 14.10 16.21
CA PRO A 38 42.91 14.77 15.25
C PRO A 38 41.65 15.27 15.96
N ALA A 39 41.18 16.47 15.58
CA ALA A 39 39.84 16.95 15.92
C ALA A 39 38.87 16.41 14.83
N TYR A 40 37.99 15.52 15.22
CA TYR A 40 36.91 15.06 14.32
C TYR A 40 35.69 15.99 14.52
N VAL A 41 35.17 16.46 13.40
CA VAL A 41 33.93 17.25 13.38
C VAL A 41 32.75 16.30 13.20
N GLN A 42 31.81 16.40 14.11
CA GLN A 42 30.52 15.73 13.96
C GLN A 42 29.59 16.66 13.20
N ALA A 43 29.02 16.15 12.12
CA ALA A 43 27.93 16.80 11.39
C ALA A 43 26.60 16.11 11.67
N GLN A 44 25.53 16.81 11.41
CA GLN A 44 24.17 16.29 11.56
C GLN A 44 23.38 16.54 10.27
N ASP A 45 22.52 15.59 9.94
CA ASP A 45 21.64 15.68 8.79
C ASP A 45 20.28 15.06 9.11
N ARG A 46 19.24 15.52 8.43
CA ARG A 46 17.90 14.96 8.54
C ARG A 46 17.63 14.05 7.34
N LEU A 47 17.39 12.78 7.62
CA LEU A 47 16.92 11.82 6.64
C LEU A 47 15.40 11.72 6.74
N GLU A 48 14.73 11.99 5.65
CA GLU A 48 13.28 11.79 5.55
C GLU A 48 12.94 10.31 5.35
N PRO A 49 11.74 9.87 5.69
CA PRO A 49 11.28 8.51 5.39
C PRO A 49 11.45 8.20 3.89
N GLY A 50 11.90 6.99 3.59
CA GLY A 50 12.22 6.57 2.22
C GLY A 50 13.64 6.94 1.76
N ALA A 51 14.33 7.88 2.42
CA ALA A 51 15.71 8.22 2.11
C ALA A 51 16.63 6.99 2.30
N THR A 52 17.56 6.82 1.37
CA THR A 52 18.57 5.74 1.45
C THR A 52 19.95 6.37 1.61
N ILE A 53 20.72 5.89 2.60
CA ILE A 53 22.13 6.25 2.78
C ILE A 53 23.01 5.13 2.23
N LEU A 54 24.01 5.51 1.43
CA LEU A 54 25.09 4.65 0.95
C LEU A 54 26.40 5.03 1.62
N LEU A 55 27.04 4.06 2.22
CA LEU A 55 28.43 4.09 2.68
C LEU A 55 29.22 3.10 1.84
N CYS A 56 30.37 3.48 1.31
CA CYS A 56 31.21 2.56 0.53
C CYS A 56 32.69 2.86 0.69
N SER A 57 33.53 1.87 0.37
CA SER A 57 34.97 2.07 0.16
C SER A 57 35.22 2.71 -1.21
N ASP A 58 36.40 3.29 -1.38
CA ASP A 58 36.86 3.93 -2.63
C ASP A 58 36.95 2.95 -3.80
N GLY A 59 37.28 1.67 -3.53
CA GLY A 59 37.34 0.61 -4.54
C GLY A 59 36.04 0.49 -5.40
N LEU A 60 34.91 0.96 -4.92
CA LEU A 60 33.65 0.93 -5.67
C LEU A 60 33.63 1.94 -6.85
N PHE A 61 34.21 3.13 -6.68
CA PHE A 61 34.10 4.22 -7.65
C PHE A 61 35.46 4.73 -8.19
N GLU A 62 36.57 4.48 -7.48
CA GLU A 62 37.89 4.93 -7.90
C GLU A 62 38.39 4.20 -9.15
N ARG A 63 39.00 4.95 -10.07
CA ARG A 63 39.62 4.45 -11.27
C ARG A 63 41.01 5.08 -11.43
N ARG A 64 42.01 4.27 -11.87
CA ARG A 64 43.41 4.73 -12.02
C ARG A 64 43.59 5.92 -12.94
N ASP A 65 42.71 6.08 -13.92
CA ASP A 65 42.79 7.09 -14.98
C ASP A 65 41.77 8.22 -14.80
N GLU A 66 41.15 8.34 -13.63
CA GLU A 66 40.06 9.27 -13.36
C GLU A 66 40.25 10.03 -12.03
N VAL A 67 39.83 11.28 -11.97
CA VAL A 67 39.83 12.00 -10.69
C VAL A 67 38.70 11.47 -9.78
N VAL A 68 38.95 11.46 -8.48
CA VAL A 68 38.04 10.92 -7.46
C VAL A 68 36.65 11.50 -7.57
N ASP A 69 36.52 12.82 -7.83
CA ASP A 69 35.24 13.50 -7.94
C ASP A 69 34.40 12.95 -9.10
N ALA A 70 34.98 12.64 -10.24
CA ALA A 70 34.28 12.06 -11.37
C ALA A 70 33.75 10.63 -11.05
N GLY A 71 34.50 9.88 -10.25
CA GLY A 71 34.05 8.59 -9.71
C GLY A 71 32.84 8.72 -8.79
N LEU A 72 32.86 9.71 -7.90
CA LEU A 72 31.73 10.02 -7.01
C LEU A 72 30.51 10.51 -7.77
N ASP A 73 30.67 11.37 -8.78
CA ASP A 73 29.58 11.83 -9.63
C ASP A 73 28.91 10.69 -10.38
N ARG A 74 29.73 9.76 -10.92
CA ARG A 74 29.23 8.54 -11.57
C ARG A 74 28.47 7.63 -10.59
N LEU A 75 28.97 7.47 -9.36
CA LEU A 75 28.32 6.70 -8.30
C LEU A 75 26.98 7.35 -7.91
N ALA A 76 26.97 8.67 -7.76
CA ALA A 76 25.75 9.43 -7.44
C ALA A 76 24.70 9.30 -8.54
N ALA A 77 25.10 9.45 -9.81
CA ALA A 77 24.21 9.27 -10.95
C ALA A 77 23.64 7.84 -11.00
N ALA A 78 24.50 6.82 -10.82
CA ALA A 78 24.05 5.44 -10.80
C ALA A 78 23.06 5.14 -9.66
N LEU A 79 23.33 5.65 -8.46
CA LEU A 79 22.47 5.47 -7.28
C LEU A 79 21.11 6.18 -7.47
N GLY A 80 21.08 7.36 -8.07
CA GLY A 80 19.84 8.14 -8.28
C GLY A 80 18.88 7.51 -9.28
N GLU A 81 19.37 6.66 -10.19
CA GLU A 81 18.53 5.95 -11.16
C GLU A 81 17.98 4.61 -10.65
N LEU A 82 18.51 4.10 -9.53
CA LEU A 82 18.12 2.80 -9.00
C LEU A 82 16.97 2.92 -8.00
N THR A 83 15.99 2.08 -8.18
CA THR A 83 14.81 1.96 -7.31
C THR A 83 14.65 0.51 -6.84
N GLY A 84 13.88 0.29 -5.78
CA GLY A 84 13.61 -1.05 -5.26
C GLY A 84 14.16 -1.28 -3.84
N PRO A 85 14.09 -2.51 -3.32
CA PRO A 85 14.64 -2.89 -2.02
C PRO A 85 16.16 -2.62 -1.94
N PRO A 86 16.70 -2.29 -0.75
CA PRO A 86 18.13 -1.98 -0.59
C PRO A 86 19.07 -3.06 -1.13
N GLU A 87 18.73 -4.34 -0.99
CA GLU A 87 19.52 -5.46 -1.50
C GLU A 87 19.62 -5.43 -3.03
N GLN A 88 18.50 -5.24 -3.73
CA GLN A 88 18.48 -5.16 -5.20
C GLN A 88 19.21 -3.91 -5.70
N VAL A 89 19.07 -2.79 -5.00
CA VAL A 89 19.84 -1.57 -5.31
C VAL A 89 21.33 -1.79 -5.11
N ALA A 90 21.75 -2.51 -4.06
CA ALA A 90 23.16 -2.83 -3.82
C ALA A 90 23.74 -3.69 -4.94
N ASP A 91 23.06 -4.76 -5.33
CA ASP A 91 23.52 -5.67 -6.38
C ASP A 91 23.60 -4.94 -7.74
N ALA A 92 22.56 -4.19 -8.11
CA ALA A 92 22.53 -3.42 -9.36
C ALA A 92 23.60 -2.32 -9.37
N LEU A 93 23.90 -1.71 -8.22
CA LEU A 93 24.96 -0.72 -8.10
C LEU A 93 26.33 -1.33 -8.27
N LEU A 94 26.59 -2.49 -7.64
CA LEU A 94 27.83 -3.25 -7.82
C LEU A 94 28.02 -3.64 -9.29
N ASP A 95 27.01 -4.21 -9.92
CA ASP A 95 27.06 -4.61 -11.33
C ASP A 95 27.37 -3.40 -12.23
N ARG A 96 26.70 -2.26 -12.02
CA ARG A 96 26.86 -1.05 -12.83
C ARG A 96 28.24 -0.40 -12.65
N MET A 97 28.73 -0.33 -11.41
CA MET A 97 30.01 0.32 -11.12
C MET A 97 31.22 -0.54 -11.50
N LEU A 98 31.11 -1.85 -11.35
CA LEU A 98 32.19 -2.80 -11.64
C LEU A 98 32.14 -3.37 -13.06
N ALA A 99 31.06 -3.30 -13.77
CA ALA A 99 30.76 -3.73 -15.15
C ALA A 99 31.97 -4.33 -15.95
N GLY A 100 32.26 -5.62 -15.72
CA GLY A 100 33.32 -6.33 -16.45
C GLY A 100 34.76 -5.92 -16.07
N ARG A 101 34.94 -5.24 -14.95
CA ARG A 101 36.24 -4.77 -14.46
C ARG A 101 36.62 -5.45 -13.15
N SER A 102 37.91 -5.62 -12.92
CA SER A 102 38.46 -5.89 -11.61
C SER A 102 38.54 -4.59 -10.82
N ALA A 103 38.00 -4.55 -9.61
CA ALA A 103 38.17 -3.41 -8.72
C ALA A 103 39.66 -3.18 -8.45
N PRO A 104 40.12 -1.92 -8.37
CA PRO A 104 41.50 -1.61 -8.06
C PRO A 104 41.87 -1.94 -6.60
N ASP A 105 40.89 -1.99 -5.72
CA ASP A 105 41.00 -2.27 -4.29
C ASP A 105 39.73 -3.00 -3.78
N ASP A 106 39.73 -3.37 -2.51
CA ASP A 106 38.59 -4.05 -1.87
C ASP A 106 37.32 -3.18 -1.90
N VAL A 107 36.21 -3.80 -2.28
CA VAL A 107 34.89 -3.14 -2.35
C VAL A 107 34.05 -3.56 -1.17
N ALA A 108 33.67 -2.59 -0.39
CA ALA A 108 32.64 -2.72 0.66
C ALA A 108 31.57 -1.65 0.47
N LEU A 109 30.32 -2.03 0.65
CA LEU A 109 29.20 -1.09 0.65
C LEU A 109 28.15 -1.45 1.70
N VAL A 110 27.52 -0.43 2.25
CA VAL A 110 26.37 -0.55 3.14
C VAL A 110 25.28 0.38 2.63
N LEU A 111 24.11 -0.17 2.36
CA LEU A 111 22.90 0.57 2.06
C LEU A 111 21.92 0.46 3.22
N ALA A 112 21.46 1.59 3.72
CA ALA A 112 20.43 1.64 4.76
C ALA A 112 19.32 2.57 4.34
N ARG A 113 18.05 2.10 4.39
CA ARG A 113 16.88 2.91 4.09
C ARG A 113 16.20 3.34 5.36
N MET A 114 15.83 4.61 5.43
CA MET A 114 15.02 5.15 6.51
C MET A 114 13.56 4.69 6.33
N LEU A 115 13.10 3.83 7.23
CA LEU A 115 11.70 3.43 7.24
C LEU A 115 10.86 4.56 7.88
N PRO A 116 9.61 4.78 7.40
CA PRO A 116 8.68 5.66 8.06
C PRO A 116 8.32 5.12 9.45
N GLY A 117 7.87 6.02 10.30
CA GLY A 117 7.28 5.63 11.57
C GLY A 117 5.98 4.82 11.35
N PRO A 118 5.52 4.09 12.38
CA PRO A 118 4.25 3.39 12.31
C PRO A 118 3.09 4.36 12.05
N LEU A 119 2.16 3.99 11.17
CA LEU A 119 0.87 4.66 11.05
C LEU A 119 0.00 4.26 12.25
N ARG A 120 -0.55 5.23 12.96
CA ARG A 120 -1.48 5.01 14.05
C ARG A 120 -2.72 5.85 13.85
N LEU A 121 -3.87 5.19 13.72
CA LEU A 121 -5.17 5.83 13.54
C LEU A 121 -6.12 5.45 14.67
N TRP A 122 -6.97 6.40 15.04
CA TRP A 122 -8.08 6.24 15.95
C TRP A 122 -9.31 6.71 15.20
N LEU A 123 -10.09 5.76 14.70
CA LEU A 123 -11.25 6.02 13.86
C LEU A 123 -12.52 5.75 14.66
N PRO A 124 -13.53 6.62 14.60
CA PRO A 124 -14.87 6.25 15.04
C PRO A 124 -15.29 4.95 14.37
N ALA A 125 -15.97 4.07 15.10
CA ALA A 125 -16.48 2.81 14.56
C ALA A 125 -17.72 3.05 13.69
N GLU A 126 -17.53 3.79 12.60
CA GLU A 126 -18.58 4.23 11.66
C GLU A 126 -18.16 3.84 10.24
N PRO A 127 -19.12 3.36 9.39
CA PRO A 127 -18.81 2.90 8.03
C PRO A 127 -18.13 3.96 7.16
N GLU A 128 -18.45 5.24 7.35
CA GLU A 128 -17.93 6.37 6.59
C GLU A 128 -16.42 6.56 6.79
N GLN A 129 -15.86 6.03 7.89
CA GLN A 129 -14.43 6.11 8.19
C GLN A 129 -13.55 5.20 7.32
N LEU A 130 -14.13 4.26 6.60
CA LEU A 130 -13.38 3.36 5.70
C LEU A 130 -12.67 4.12 4.59
N SER A 131 -13.27 5.18 4.05
CA SER A 131 -12.62 6.04 3.04
C SER A 131 -11.43 6.81 3.61
N THR A 132 -11.55 7.31 4.84
CA THR A 132 -10.47 7.98 5.58
C THR A 132 -9.32 7.02 5.87
N LEU A 133 -9.64 5.79 6.28
CA LEU A 133 -8.66 4.72 6.47
C LEU A 133 -7.85 4.48 5.20
N ARG A 134 -8.52 4.23 4.06
CA ARG A 134 -7.85 3.96 2.77
C ARG A 134 -6.91 5.10 2.36
N ARG A 135 -7.35 6.35 2.47
CA ARG A 135 -6.55 7.52 2.14
C ARG A 135 -5.29 7.64 3.02
N SER A 136 -5.46 7.44 4.34
CA SER A 136 -4.34 7.49 5.28
C SER A 136 -3.33 6.38 5.04
N VAL A 137 -3.80 5.16 4.74
CA VAL A 137 -2.96 4.00 4.40
C VAL A 137 -2.24 4.23 3.06
N GLY A 138 -2.91 4.79 2.04
CA GLY A 138 -2.31 5.14 0.76
C GLY A 138 -1.13 6.10 0.93
N SER A 139 -1.35 7.22 1.62
CA SER A 139 -0.30 8.22 1.87
C SER A 139 0.88 7.66 2.69
N TRP A 140 0.59 6.83 3.69
CA TRP A 140 1.64 6.16 4.46
C TRP A 140 2.41 5.15 3.60
N SER A 141 1.73 4.39 2.76
CA SER A 141 2.32 3.38 1.88
C SER A 141 3.27 3.98 0.85
N GLU A 142 2.93 5.13 0.27
CA GLU A 142 3.82 5.89 -0.62
C GLU A 142 5.16 6.20 0.04
N SER A 143 5.13 6.73 1.27
CA SER A 143 6.33 7.03 2.05
C SER A 143 7.07 5.79 2.56
N SER A 144 6.37 4.64 2.63
CA SER A 144 6.89 3.37 3.12
C SER A 144 7.50 2.51 2.01
N GLY A 145 7.33 2.87 0.74
CA GLY A 145 7.77 2.07 -0.40
C GLY A 145 7.01 0.74 -0.52
N VAL A 146 5.71 0.74 -0.17
CA VAL A 146 4.79 -0.35 -0.49
C VAL A 146 4.37 -0.17 -1.94
N ASP A 147 4.49 -1.20 -2.76
CA ASP A 147 4.08 -1.12 -4.17
C ASP A 147 2.54 -1.06 -4.32
N GLU A 148 2.05 -0.70 -5.51
CA GLU A 148 0.63 -0.45 -5.76
C GLU A 148 -0.23 -1.72 -5.61
N ASP A 149 0.30 -2.88 -6.01
CA ASP A 149 -0.44 -4.15 -5.90
C ASP A 149 -0.50 -4.62 -4.45
N ALA A 150 0.62 -4.54 -3.71
CA ALA A 150 0.66 -4.85 -2.28
C ALA A 150 -0.18 -3.85 -1.46
N LEU A 151 -0.27 -2.58 -1.86
CA LEU A 151 -1.16 -1.60 -1.26
C LEU A 151 -2.63 -2.01 -1.44
N THR A 152 -3.00 -2.48 -2.62
CA THR A 152 -4.36 -2.95 -2.88
C THR A 152 -4.73 -4.12 -1.95
N ASP A 153 -3.87 -5.13 -1.85
CA ASP A 153 -4.09 -6.28 -0.98
C ASP A 153 -4.12 -5.88 0.52
N LEU A 154 -3.25 -4.96 0.94
CA LEU A 154 -3.24 -4.39 2.30
C LEU A 154 -4.56 -3.68 2.61
N GLN A 155 -5.05 -2.84 1.71
CA GLN A 155 -6.29 -2.09 1.91
C GLN A 155 -7.51 -3.01 1.93
N LEU A 156 -7.53 -4.07 1.13
CA LEU A 156 -8.59 -5.09 1.17
C LEU A 156 -8.60 -5.82 2.52
N ALA A 157 -7.47 -6.36 2.95
CA ALA A 157 -7.38 -7.09 4.22
C ALA A 157 -7.69 -6.20 5.43
N LEU A 158 -7.15 -4.98 5.44
CA LEU A 158 -7.38 -4.01 6.50
C LEU A 158 -8.83 -3.51 6.52
N GLY A 159 -9.40 -3.24 5.34
CA GLY A 159 -10.81 -2.86 5.19
C GLY A 159 -11.74 -3.89 5.80
N GLU A 160 -11.51 -5.18 5.53
CA GLU A 160 -12.29 -6.28 6.14
C GLU A 160 -12.12 -6.35 7.67
N ALA A 161 -10.90 -6.17 8.18
CA ALA A 161 -10.66 -6.19 9.62
C ALA A 161 -11.39 -5.04 10.34
N VAL A 162 -11.39 -3.83 9.75
CA VAL A 162 -12.09 -2.66 10.30
C VAL A 162 -13.61 -2.80 10.13
N THR A 163 -14.09 -3.28 8.98
CA THR A 163 -15.53 -3.56 8.75
C THR A 163 -16.06 -4.54 9.79
N ASN A 164 -15.33 -5.61 10.09
CA ASN A 164 -15.71 -6.55 11.14
C ASN A 164 -15.84 -5.88 12.52
N ALA A 165 -14.92 -4.95 12.84
CA ALA A 165 -15.02 -4.19 14.08
C ALA A 165 -16.25 -3.27 14.09
N VAL A 166 -16.55 -2.58 12.98
CA VAL A 166 -17.69 -1.68 12.85
C VAL A 166 -19.02 -2.45 12.91
N GLU A 167 -19.16 -3.56 12.17
CA GLU A 167 -20.41 -4.31 12.09
C GLU A 167 -20.73 -5.13 13.35
N HIS A 168 -19.70 -5.68 13.99
CA HIS A 168 -19.91 -6.75 14.97
C HIS A 168 -19.53 -6.39 16.40
N ALA A 169 -18.54 -5.52 16.60
CA ALA A 169 -18.03 -5.23 17.93
C ALA A 169 -19.02 -4.43 18.79
N TYR A 170 -19.82 -3.55 18.18
CA TYR A 170 -20.67 -2.59 18.88
C TYR A 170 -22.18 -2.86 18.79
N LEU A 171 -22.60 -4.04 18.31
CA LEU A 171 -24.01 -4.39 18.22
C LEU A 171 -24.71 -4.24 19.59
N GLY A 172 -25.65 -3.28 19.66
CA GLY A 172 -26.40 -2.99 20.88
C GLY A 172 -25.65 -2.13 21.91
N ARG A 173 -24.55 -1.49 21.52
CA ARG A 173 -23.79 -0.52 22.30
C ARG A 173 -23.53 0.75 21.50
N PRO A 174 -23.25 1.90 22.16
CA PRO A 174 -22.73 3.06 21.44
C PRO A 174 -21.44 2.70 20.69
N ALA A 175 -21.32 3.17 19.47
CA ALA A 175 -20.09 3.06 18.70
C ALA A 175 -18.93 3.73 19.46
N ALA A 176 -17.77 3.11 19.47
CA ALA A 176 -16.57 3.66 20.07
C ALA A 176 -15.50 3.85 18.98
N PHE A 177 -14.25 3.60 19.29
CA PHE A 177 -13.16 3.78 18.35
C PHE A 177 -12.53 2.45 17.96
N VAL A 178 -12.14 2.36 16.71
CA VAL A 178 -11.24 1.32 16.19
C VAL A 178 -9.84 1.90 16.09
N ARG A 179 -8.88 1.23 16.71
CA ARG A 179 -7.47 1.59 16.62
C ARG A 179 -6.80 0.72 15.56
N VAL A 180 -6.12 1.38 14.64
CA VAL A 180 -5.34 0.75 13.56
C VAL A 180 -3.88 1.13 13.74
N GLU A 181 -2.99 0.14 13.68
CA GLU A 181 -1.55 0.35 13.68
C GLU A 181 -0.90 -0.46 12.55
N LEU A 182 -0.08 0.21 11.74
CA LEU A 182 0.69 -0.37 10.64
C LEU A 182 2.17 -0.10 10.87
N THR A 183 3.00 -1.11 10.73
CA THR A 183 4.46 -0.97 10.89
C THR A 183 5.18 -1.67 9.74
N ARG A 184 6.02 -0.94 9.01
CA ARG A 184 6.87 -1.52 7.98
C ARG A 184 8.03 -2.26 8.63
N THR A 185 8.23 -3.53 8.32
CA THR A 185 9.37 -4.32 8.80
C THR A 185 10.61 -4.07 7.95
N ALA A 186 11.77 -4.44 8.48
CA ALA A 186 13.03 -4.38 7.72
C ALA A 186 13.04 -5.30 6.49
N ARG A 187 12.20 -6.32 6.47
CA ARG A 187 12.04 -7.24 5.32
C ARG A 187 11.07 -6.73 4.26
N GLY A 188 10.49 -5.54 4.47
CA GLY A 188 9.52 -4.97 3.56
C GLY A 188 8.08 -5.44 3.78
N GLU A 189 7.82 -6.32 4.73
CA GLU A 189 6.47 -6.73 5.13
C GLU A 189 5.78 -5.62 5.91
N VAL A 190 4.45 -5.67 6.04
CA VAL A 190 3.68 -4.75 6.88
C VAL A 190 2.98 -5.54 7.99
N ASP A 191 3.38 -5.29 9.24
CA ASP A 191 2.64 -5.77 10.40
C ASP A 191 1.43 -4.87 10.62
N VAL A 192 0.26 -5.49 10.72
CA VAL A 192 -1.03 -4.82 10.89
C VAL A 192 -1.64 -5.25 12.20
N GLN A 193 -2.15 -4.27 12.96
CA GLN A 193 -2.95 -4.50 14.14
C GLN A 193 -4.22 -3.65 14.11
N VAL A 194 -5.37 -4.29 14.26
CA VAL A 194 -6.68 -3.65 14.41
C VAL A 194 -7.25 -4.03 15.77
N THR A 195 -7.59 -3.04 16.58
CA THR A 195 -8.15 -3.26 17.93
C THR A 195 -9.44 -2.48 18.09
N ASP A 196 -10.49 -3.14 18.48
CA ASP A 196 -11.75 -2.55 18.93
C ASP A 196 -11.94 -2.74 20.43
N SER A 197 -12.90 -2.04 21.03
CA SER A 197 -13.30 -2.17 22.43
C SER A 197 -14.67 -2.81 22.61
N GLY A 198 -15.14 -3.51 21.58
CA GLY A 198 -16.44 -4.17 21.57
C GLY A 198 -16.41 -5.62 22.06
N ASN A 199 -17.44 -6.37 21.73
CA ASN A 199 -17.55 -7.77 22.07
C ASN A 199 -17.28 -8.65 20.86
N TRP A 200 -16.34 -9.57 20.98
CA TRP A 200 -16.15 -10.60 19.94
C TRP A 200 -17.37 -11.50 19.83
N ARG A 201 -17.79 -11.74 18.59
CA ARG A 201 -18.80 -12.76 18.27
C ARG A 201 -18.23 -13.63 17.14
N PRO A 202 -18.16 -14.97 17.33
CA PRO A 202 -17.81 -15.85 16.23
C PRO A 202 -18.86 -15.72 15.12
N ALA A 203 -18.39 -15.84 13.86
CA ALA A 203 -19.31 -15.88 12.72
C ALA A 203 -20.27 -17.07 12.89
N PRO A 204 -21.57 -16.91 12.57
CA PRO A 204 -22.50 -18.04 12.56
C PRO A 204 -22.03 -19.11 11.57
N ASP A 205 -22.31 -20.37 11.87
CA ASP A 205 -21.93 -21.51 11.00
C ASP A 205 -22.54 -21.41 9.59
N ASP A 206 -23.62 -20.66 9.42
CA ASP A 206 -24.29 -20.38 8.13
C ASP A 206 -24.30 -18.88 7.81
N ALA A 207 -23.14 -18.26 7.89
CA ALA A 207 -22.99 -16.82 7.64
C ALA A 207 -23.08 -16.45 6.14
N GLY A 208 -23.21 -17.43 5.26
CA GLY A 208 -23.23 -17.22 3.80
C GLY A 208 -21.98 -16.46 3.34
N TYR A 209 -22.17 -15.41 2.52
CA TYR A 209 -21.05 -14.58 2.03
C TYR A 209 -20.56 -13.54 3.05
N ARG A 210 -21.37 -13.16 4.06
CA ARG A 210 -21.00 -12.19 5.11
C ARG A 210 -19.94 -12.67 6.10
N GLY A 211 -19.69 -13.97 6.22
CA GLY A 211 -18.66 -14.54 7.13
C GLY A 211 -17.27 -14.68 6.50
N ARG A 212 -17.05 -14.20 5.28
CA ARG A 212 -15.81 -14.43 4.52
C ARG A 212 -14.68 -13.43 4.79
N GLY A 213 -14.93 -12.33 5.51
CA GLY A 213 -13.91 -11.31 5.76
C GLY A 213 -12.62 -11.86 6.36
N LEU A 214 -12.72 -12.68 7.41
CA LEU A 214 -11.53 -13.33 8.00
C LEU A 214 -10.87 -14.37 7.06
N ALA A 215 -11.63 -15.02 6.20
CA ALA A 215 -11.06 -15.92 5.20
C ALA A 215 -10.28 -15.10 4.17
N LEU A 216 -10.83 -13.99 3.69
CA LEU A 216 -10.14 -13.08 2.78
C LEU A 216 -8.84 -12.54 3.39
N ILE A 217 -8.85 -12.14 4.67
CA ILE A 217 -7.62 -11.72 5.35
C ILE A 217 -6.59 -12.86 5.34
N ARG A 218 -7.00 -14.11 5.56
CA ARG A 218 -6.09 -15.27 5.54
C ARG A 218 -5.58 -15.61 4.13
N ASP A 219 -6.33 -15.29 3.10
CA ASP A 219 -5.93 -15.50 1.71
C ASP A 219 -4.89 -14.46 1.25
N LEU A 220 -4.94 -13.26 1.83
CA LEU A 220 -4.06 -12.13 1.47
C LEU A 220 -2.86 -11.96 2.42
N ALA A 221 -2.96 -12.42 3.65
CA ALA A 221 -2.00 -12.14 4.71
C ALA A 221 -1.50 -13.42 5.40
N GLY A 222 -0.28 -13.35 5.91
CA GLY A 222 0.28 -14.37 6.82
C GLY A 222 0.04 -14.04 8.29
N ASP A 223 0.29 -15.02 9.16
CA ASP A 223 0.30 -14.87 10.62
C ASP A 223 -0.99 -14.25 11.19
N VAL A 224 -2.17 -14.62 10.65
CA VAL A 224 -3.45 -14.04 11.07
C VAL A 224 -3.84 -14.59 12.44
N VAL A 225 -3.89 -13.69 13.42
CA VAL A 225 -4.26 -13.99 14.80
C VAL A 225 -5.44 -13.11 15.22
N VAL A 226 -6.45 -13.71 15.82
CA VAL A 226 -7.60 -13.02 16.40
C VAL A 226 -7.58 -13.28 17.91
N GLU A 227 -7.46 -12.24 18.70
CA GLU A 227 -7.39 -12.29 20.16
C GLU A 227 -8.62 -11.60 20.78
N PRO A 228 -9.69 -12.35 21.08
CA PRO A 228 -10.79 -11.82 21.85
C PRO A 228 -10.37 -11.60 23.30
N GLY A 229 -10.71 -10.43 23.84
CA GLY A 229 -10.43 -10.07 25.24
C GLY A 229 -11.68 -9.52 25.94
N PRO A 230 -11.61 -9.30 27.26
CA PRO A 230 -12.71 -8.74 28.03
C PRO A 230 -13.03 -7.28 27.63
N ASP A 231 -12.02 -6.57 27.14
CA ASP A 231 -12.10 -5.14 26.80
C ASP A 231 -12.11 -4.88 25.27
N GLY A 232 -12.32 -5.93 24.46
CA GLY A 232 -12.36 -5.80 23.00
C GLY A 232 -11.67 -6.94 22.26
N THR A 233 -11.52 -6.78 20.97
CA THR A 233 -10.86 -7.74 20.08
C THR A 233 -9.65 -7.12 19.42
N THR A 234 -8.57 -7.87 19.31
CA THR A 234 -7.42 -7.49 18.52
C THR A 234 -7.22 -8.49 17.38
N VAL A 235 -7.18 -7.99 16.17
CA VAL A 235 -6.83 -8.75 14.96
C VAL A 235 -5.44 -8.32 14.53
N ARG A 236 -4.52 -9.29 14.39
CA ARG A 236 -3.16 -9.07 13.88
C ARG A 236 -2.93 -9.93 12.67
N PHE A 237 -2.22 -9.38 11.71
CA PHE A 237 -1.77 -10.11 10.53
C PHE A 237 -0.57 -9.41 9.90
N ARG A 238 0.13 -10.16 9.04
CA ARG A 238 1.31 -9.66 8.32
C ARG A 238 1.05 -9.70 6.83
N MET A 239 1.14 -8.54 6.20
CA MET A 239 1.12 -8.45 4.75
C MET A 239 2.50 -8.75 4.18
N PRO A 240 2.62 -9.58 3.14
CA PRO A 240 3.89 -9.88 2.51
C PRO A 240 4.53 -8.62 1.87
N ALA A 241 5.84 -8.68 1.64
CA ALA A 241 6.57 -7.59 0.97
C ALA A 241 6.14 -7.44 -0.49
N GLU A 242 5.80 -8.57 -1.13
CA GLU A 242 5.28 -8.65 -2.50
C GLU A 242 3.79 -9.04 -2.47
N PRO A 243 3.01 -8.65 -3.47
CA PRO A 243 1.60 -9.00 -3.54
C PRO A 243 1.41 -10.51 -3.65
N VAL A 244 0.33 -11.03 -3.06
CA VAL A 244 -0.04 -12.44 -3.18
C VAL A 244 -0.41 -12.72 -4.65
N PRO A 245 0.18 -13.75 -5.31
CA PRO A 245 -0.20 -14.12 -6.67
C PRO A 245 -1.71 -14.40 -6.75
N GLY A 246 -2.39 -13.65 -7.60
CA GLY A 246 -3.81 -13.89 -7.85
C GLY A 246 -4.03 -15.20 -8.62
N PRO A 247 -5.27 -15.70 -8.69
CA PRO A 247 -5.60 -16.82 -9.54
C PRO A 247 -5.31 -16.44 -11.02
N GLY A 248 -4.16 -16.91 -11.51
CA GLY A 248 -3.60 -16.89 -12.86
C GLY A 248 -3.85 -15.70 -13.80
N PRO A 249 -2.90 -15.32 -14.63
CA PRO A 249 -2.97 -14.09 -15.41
C PRO A 249 -4.04 -14.14 -16.49
N GLY A 250 -4.96 -13.19 -16.44
CA GLY A 250 -5.56 -12.65 -17.65
C GLY A 250 -4.48 -11.86 -18.43
N PRO A 251 -4.68 -11.59 -19.73
CA PRO A 251 -3.66 -10.96 -20.58
C PRO A 251 -3.17 -9.63 -19.99
N ALA A 252 -1.85 -9.43 -20.06
CA ALA A 252 -1.14 -8.30 -19.47
C ALA A 252 -1.75 -6.94 -19.82
N PRO A 253 -1.90 -6.04 -18.84
CA PRO A 253 -2.40 -4.69 -19.09
C PRO A 253 -1.40 -3.87 -19.88
N VAL A 254 -1.91 -3.18 -20.89
CA VAL A 254 -1.15 -2.18 -21.64
C VAL A 254 -0.93 -0.97 -20.73
N SER A 255 0.32 -0.66 -20.45
CA SER A 255 0.70 0.50 -19.63
C SER A 255 0.27 1.81 -20.29
N VAL A 256 -0.66 2.53 -19.69
CA VAL A 256 -1.01 3.90 -20.06
C VAL A 256 -0.14 4.84 -19.20
N PRO A 257 0.63 5.77 -19.79
CA PRO A 257 1.45 6.71 -19.03
C PRO A 257 0.55 7.67 -18.23
N ARG A 258 0.63 7.64 -16.90
CA ARG A 258 -0.01 8.65 -16.05
C ARG A 258 0.77 9.97 -16.10
N GLN A 259 0.08 11.04 -16.43
CA GLN A 259 0.57 12.42 -16.27
C GLN A 259 0.66 12.72 -14.75
N ARG A 260 1.86 13.02 -14.28
CA ARG A 260 2.08 13.52 -12.92
C ARG A 260 1.50 14.93 -12.81
N SER A 261 0.43 15.10 -12.05
CA SER A 261 0.05 16.42 -11.56
C SER A 261 0.88 16.72 -10.31
N GLY A 262 1.68 17.78 -10.39
CA GLY A 262 2.44 18.27 -9.25
C GLY A 262 1.46 18.85 -8.21
N ALA A 263 1.41 18.26 -7.04
CA ALA A 263 0.78 18.84 -5.86
C ALA A 263 1.86 19.10 -4.81
N THR A 264 1.98 20.34 -4.43
CA THR A 264 2.77 20.85 -3.30
C THR A 264 2.29 20.22 -1.98
N PRO A 265 3.19 19.80 -1.09
CA PRO A 265 2.80 19.26 0.20
C PRO A 265 2.69 20.43 1.21
N ASP A 266 1.52 21.00 1.36
CA ASP A 266 1.18 21.79 2.55
C ASP A 266 -0.35 21.99 2.62
N ALA A 267 -1.05 21.01 3.21
CA ALA A 267 -2.33 21.22 3.89
C ALA A 267 -2.62 19.99 4.76
N ALA A 268 -2.92 20.26 6.02
CA ALA A 268 -3.55 19.25 6.87
C ALA A 268 -4.77 18.68 6.16
N PRO A 269 -5.08 17.36 6.26
CA PRO A 269 -6.19 16.79 5.55
C PRO A 269 -7.49 17.45 6.06
N ASP A 270 -8.20 18.11 5.14
CA ASP A 270 -9.58 18.54 5.37
C ASP A 270 -10.40 17.31 5.75
N VAL A 271 -10.87 17.33 6.99
CA VAL A 271 -11.85 16.39 7.51
C VAL A 271 -13.19 16.87 6.94
N ASP A 272 -13.59 16.38 5.81
CA ASP A 272 -14.99 16.23 5.39
C ASP A 272 -15.13 16.16 3.86
N THR A 273 -15.04 14.97 3.34
CA THR A 273 -15.84 14.63 2.16
C THR A 273 -16.02 13.10 2.19
N ALA A 274 -17.06 12.63 2.83
CA ALA A 274 -17.52 11.25 2.66
C ALA A 274 -17.73 11.02 1.15
N VAL A 275 -17.08 10.00 0.60
CA VAL A 275 -17.29 9.60 -0.79
C VAL A 275 -18.73 9.07 -0.87
N VAL A 276 -19.64 9.86 -1.40
CA VAL A 276 -21.03 9.45 -1.58
C VAL A 276 -21.09 8.52 -2.78
N THR A 277 -21.55 7.30 -2.57
CA THR A 277 -21.78 6.35 -3.65
C THR A 277 -23.04 6.72 -4.41
N THR A 278 -22.94 6.87 -5.72
CA THR A 278 -24.06 7.28 -6.58
C THR A 278 -24.32 6.29 -7.69
N VAL A 279 -25.56 6.26 -8.17
CA VAL A 279 -26.03 5.38 -9.23
C VAL A 279 -26.57 6.21 -10.36
N GLU A 280 -26.01 6.07 -11.56
CA GLU A 280 -26.48 6.72 -12.77
C GLU A 280 -26.97 5.68 -13.79
N ARG A 281 -28.21 5.80 -14.22
CA ARG A 281 -28.75 4.95 -15.27
C ARG A 281 -28.46 5.50 -16.64
N ARG A 282 -28.03 4.63 -17.55
CA ARG A 282 -27.92 4.88 -19.00
C ARG A 282 -28.66 3.80 -19.75
N ASP A 283 -29.55 4.17 -20.66
CA ASP A 283 -30.22 3.19 -21.51
C ASP A 283 -29.33 2.81 -22.70
N GLY A 284 -29.06 1.53 -22.85
CA GLY A 284 -28.25 0.97 -23.92
C GLY A 284 -29.06 0.00 -24.79
N PRO A 285 -28.51 -0.38 -25.97
CA PRO A 285 -29.20 -1.29 -26.90
C PRO A 285 -29.45 -2.69 -26.32
N ASP A 286 -28.67 -3.12 -25.34
CA ASP A 286 -28.71 -4.46 -24.73
C ASP A 286 -29.39 -4.49 -23.34
N GLY A 287 -30.04 -3.39 -22.91
CA GLY A 287 -30.69 -3.27 -21.61
C GLY A 287 -30.22 -2.06 -20.81
N ALA A 288 -30.55 -2.01 -19.51
CA ALA A 288 -30.13 -0.93 -18.66
C ALA A 288 -28.64 -1.10 -18.26
N LEU A 289 -27.85 -0.07 -18.53
CA LEU A 289 -26.51 0.12 -17.99
C LEU A 289 -26.64 1.03 -16.77
N VAL A 290 -26.17 0.59 -15.64
CA VAL A 290 -26.15 1.34 -14.38
C VAL A 290 -24.72 1.54 -13.96
N ARG A 291 -24.27 2.79 -13.96
CA ARG A 291 -22.95 3.17 -13.50
C ARG A 291 -22.99 3.46 -12.02
N VAL A 292 -22.04 2.86 -11.29
CA VAL A 292 -21.83 3.08 -9.87
C VAL A 292 -20.53 3.87 -9.71
N GLU A 293 -20.63 5.06 -9.15
CA GLU A 293 -19.49 5.91 -8.80
C GLU A 293 -19.35 5.96 -7.28
N GLY A 294 -18.14 5.82 -6.79
CA GLY A 294 -17.84 5.67 -5.36
C GLY A 294 -17.66 4.21 -4.97
N ASP A 295 -17.60 3.96 -3.67
CA ASP A 295 -17.23 2.66 -3.13
C ASP A 295 -18.46 1.79 -2.82
N LEU A 296 -18.39 0.50 -3.11
CA LEU A 296 -19.33 -0.51 -2.62
C LEU A 296 -18.79 -1.15 -1.33
N ASP A 297 -18.43 -0.33 -0.37
CA ASP A 297 -18.12 -0.73 0.99
C ASP A 297 -19.40 -0.81 1.86
N LEU A 298 -19.23 -0.87 3.17
CA LEU A 298 -20.36 -1.02 4.08
C LEU A 298 -21.38 0.13 3.96
N ALA A 299 -20.90 1.38 3.85
CA ALA A 299 -21.73 2.56 3.69
C ALA A 299 -22.34 2.65 2.29
N GLY A 300 -21.48 2.64 1.26
CA GLY A 300 -21.93 2.81 -0.11
C GLY A 300 -22.85 1.69 -0.60
N ALA A 301 -22.61 0.43 -0.20
CA ALA A 301 -23.52 -0.66 -0.51
C ALA A 301 -24.90 -0.48 0.11
N ALA A 302 -24.98 0.08 1.33
CA ALA A 302 -26.24 0.41 1.97
C ALA A 302 -26.98 1.57 1.25
N ASP A 303 -26.24 2.61 0.87
CA ASP A 303 -26.78 3.81 0.21
C ASP A 303 -27.44 3.50 -1.15
N VAL A 304 -26.79 2.63 -1.95
CA VAL A 304 -27.27 2.36 -3.32
C VAL A 304 -28.19 1.14 -3.42
N ARG A 305 -28.33 0.37 -2.36
CA ARG A 305 -29.09 -0.89 -2.35
C ARG A 305 -30.47 -0.78 -2.98
N ASP A 306 -31.30 0.11 -2.44
CA ASP A 306 -32.70 0.25 -2.87
C ASP A 306 -32.80 0.74 -4.31
N GLN A 307 -31.87 1.60 -4.74
CA GLN A 307 -31.80 2.08 -6.13
C GLN A 307 -31.45 0.95 -7.08
N LEU A 308 -30.45 0.13 -6.76
CA LEU A 308 -30.06 -1.01 -7.59
C LEU A 308 -31.16 -2.08 -7.71
N PHE A 309 -31.88 -2.36 -6.62
CA PHE A 309 -33.03 -3.26 -6.67
C PHE A 309 -34.20 -2.67 -7.47
N ALA A 310 -34.43 -1.36 -7.41
CA ALA A 310 -35.43 -0.70 -8.23
C ALA A 310 -35.08 -0.78 -9.72
N GLU A 311 -33.82 -0.60 -10.08
CA GLU A 311 -33.35 -0.77 -11.47
C GLU A 311 -33.46 -2.23 -11.95
N LEU A 312 -33.12 -3.19 -11.09
CA LEU A 312 -33.30 -4.61 -11.38
C LEU A 312 -34.76 -4.97 -11.64
N ALA A 313 -35.67 -4.40 -10.88
CA ALA A 313 -37.11 -4.62 -11.07
C ALA A 313 -37.67 -4.03 -12.38
N ARG A 314 -37.04 -2.98 -12.91
CA ARG A 314 -37.44 -2.31 -14.17
C ARG A 314 -36.86 -2.97 -15.43
N SER A 315 -35.80 -3.76 -15.29
CA SER A 315 -35.03 -4.28 -16.42
C SER A 315 -34.90 -5.81 -16.36
N ARG A 316 -35.04 -6.50 -17.50
CA ARG A 316 -34.82 -7.96 -17.56
C ARG A 316 -33.34 -8.32 -17.45
N THR A 317 -32.46 -7.45 -17.92
CA THR A 317 -31.01 -7.59 -17.86
C THR A 317 -30.43 -6.30 -17.27
N LEU A 318 -29.52 -6.43 -16.33
CA LEU A 318 -28.84 -5.34 -15.67
C LEU A 318 -27.34 -5.48 -15.88
N THR A 319 -26.72 -4.43 -16.40
CA THR A 319 -25.27 -4.30 -16.45
C THR A 319 -24.85 -3.21 -15.47
N LEU A 320 -23.99 -3.56 -14.52
CA LEU A 320 -23.37 -2.63 -13.60
C LEU A 320 -21.98 -2.25 -14.12
N GLU A 321 -21.68 -0.98 -14.25
CA GLU A 321 -20.36 -0.45 -14.54
C GLU A 321 -19.81 0.18 -13.26
N LEU A 322 -18.76 -0.43 -12.68
CA LEU A 322 -18.08 0.12 -11.51
C LEU A 322 -16.97 1.07 -11.96
N SER A 323 -16.87 2.24 -11.32
CA SER A 323 -15.77 3.18 -11.61
C SER A 323 -14.40 2.53 -11.39
N ALA A 324 -13.38 3.04 -12.06
CA ALA A 324 -12.03 2.42 -12.03
C ALA A 324 -11.39 2.42 -10.63
N ASP A 325 -11.76 3.37 -9.80
CA ASP A 325 -11.33 3.58 -8.43
C ASP A 325 -12.31 3.02 -7.38
N CYS A 326 -13.39 2.36 -7.83
CA CYS A 326 -14.38 1.76 -6.95
C CYS A 326 -13.77 0.65 -6.08
N TRP A 327 -13.96 0.77 -4.78
CA TRP A 327 -13.65 -0.30 -3.82
C TRP A 327 -14.89 -1.14 -3.54
N VAL A 328 -14.70 -2.46 -3.52
CA VAL A 328 -15.75 -3.41 -3.19
C VAL A 328 -15.31 -4.17 -1.95
N SER A 329 -16.08 -4.10 -0.87
CA SER A 329 -15.87 -4.90 0.35
C SER A 329 -16.73 -6.16 0.33
N SER A 330 -16.64 -6.98 1.38
CA SER A 330 -17.55 -8.12 1.59
C SER A 330 -19.02 -7.71 1.58
N ALA A 331 -19.37 -6.53 2.06
CA ALA A 331 -20.73 -5.98 1.99
C ALA A 331 -21.16 -5.70 0.54
N GLY A 332 -20.28 -5.12 -0.27
CA GLY A 332 -20.51 -4.93 -1.71
C GLY A 332 -20.64 -6.25 -2.46
N VAL A 333 -19.77 -7.23 -2.15
CA VAL A 333 -19.87 -8.60 -2.69
C VAL A 333 -21.22 -9.22 -2.34
N ALA A 334 -21.67 -9.12 -1.09
CA ALA A 334 -22.98 -9.63 -0.67
C ALA A 334 -24.13 -8.98 -1.44
N LEU A 335 -24.08 -7.66 -1.65
CA LEU A 335 -25.06 -6.93 -2.45
C LEU A 335 -25.10 -7.42 -3.90
N LEU A 336 -23.94 -7.59 -4.55
CA LEU A 336 -23.87 -8.08 -5.94
C LEU A 336 -24.43 -9.50 -6.08
N ILE A 337 -24.18 -10.38 -5.11
CA ILE A 337 -24.74 -11.72 -5.10
C ILE A 337 -26.25 -11.68 -4.92
N GLU A 338 -26.75 -10.85 -4.02
CA GLU A 338 -28.19 -10.73 -3.80
C GLU A 338 -28.91 -10.19 -5.05
N LEU A 339 -28.30 -9.23 -5.75
CA LEU A 339 -28.78 -8.75 -7.03
C LEU A 339 -28.81 -9.88 -8.07
N ALA A 340 -27.73 -10.67 -8.16
CA ALA A 340 -27.65 -11.80 -9.09
C ALA A 340 -28.70 -12.89 -8.80
N GLN A 341 -28.95 -13.17 -7.51
CA GLN A 341 -29.97 -14.16 -7.11
C GLN A 341 -31.41 -13.70 -7.42
N ARG A 342 -31.68 -12.40 -7.41
CA ARG A 342 -33.02 -11.83 -7.70
C ARG A 342 -33.19 -11.45 -9.16
N ALA A 343 -32.11 -11.42 -9.93
CA ALA A 343 -32.19 -11.10 -11.35
C ALA A 343 -32.93 -12.18 -12.13
N SER A 344 -33.78 -11.77 -13.07
CA SER A 344 -34.46 -12.69 -14.00
C SER A 344 -33.56 -13.16 -15.15
N GLY A 345 -32.36 -12.61 -15.27
CA GLY A 345 -31.34 -12.92 -16.28
C GLY A 345 -29.94 -12.69 -15.71
N PRO A 346 -28.88 -12.88 -16.51
CA PRO A 346 -27.51 -12.73 -16.03
C PRO A 346 -27.24 -11.28 -15.61
N LEU A 347 -26.69 -11.10 -14.42
CA LEU A 347 -26.10 -9.85 -13.97
C LEU A 347 -24.70 -9.71 -14.57
N ARG A 348 -24.44 -8.62 -15.27
CA ARG A 348 -23.11 -8.27 -15.78
C ARG A 348 -22.48 -7.21 -14.90
N VAL A 349 -21.20 -7.34 -14.60
CA VAL A 349 -20.42 -6.34 -13.85
C VAL A 349 -19.20 -5.99 -14.67
N LEU A 350 -19.11 -4.73 -15.09
CA LEU A 350 -17.97 -4.19 -15.83
C LEU A 350 -17.02 -3.52 -14.85
N THR A 351 -15.75 -3.88 -14.92
CA THR A 351 -14.69 -3.33 -14.07
C THR A 351 -13.48 -2.98 -14.92
N ALA A 352 -12.75 -1.96 -14.54
CA ALA A 352 -11.48 -1.64 -15.19
C ALA A 352 -10.44 -2.76 -14.90
N PRO A 353 -9.60 -3.11 -15.89
CA PRO A 353 -8.47 -4.02 -15.66
C PRO A 353 -7.56 -3.48 -14.55
N GLY A 354 -7.14 -4.34 -13.61
CA GLY A 354 -6.28 -3.96 -12.49
C GLY A 354 -6.98 -3.15 -11.38
N SER A 355 -8.30 -2.89 -11.47
CA SER A 355 -9.01 -2.15 -10.44
C SER A 355 -9.16 -2.95 -9.14
N PRO A 356 -9.27 -2.26 -7.97
CA PRO A 356 -9.55 -2.90 -6.69
C PRO A 356 -10.84 -3.73 -6.71
N ALA A 357 -11.89 -3.23 -7.38
CA ALA A 357 -13.13 -3.97 -7.57
C ALA A 357 -12.91 -5.30 -8.28
N ARG A 358 -12.14 -5.31 -9.40
CA ARG A 358 -11.83 -6.54 -10.13
C ARG A 358 -11.05 -7.53 -9.26
N ARG A 359 -10.07 -7.05 -8.50
CA ARG A 359 -9.28 -7.86 -7.57
C ARG A 359 -10.17 -8.54 -6.53
N MET A 360 -11.06 -7.78 -5.91
CA MET A 360 -12.00 -8.30 -4.91
C MET A 360 -12.98 -9.32 -5.49
N LEU A 361 -13.54 -9.06 -6.68
CA LEU A 361 -14.47 -10.00 -7.33
C LEU A 361 -13.79 -11.33 -7.68
N ALA A 362 -12.52 -11.29 -8.11
CA ALA A 362 -11.72 -12.49 -8.38
C ALA A 362 -11.45 -13.29 -7.10
N LEU A 363 -11.03 -12.63 -6.01
CA LEU A 363 -10.81 -13.26 -4.71
C LEU A 363 -12.09 -13.87 -4.12
N ALA A 364 -13.23 -13.21 -4.34
CA ALA A 364 -14.54 -13.73 -3.94
C ALA A 364 -15.05 -14.87 -4.85
N GLY A 365 -14.35 -15.19 -5.96
CA GLY A 365 -14.76 -16.20 -6.95
C GLY A 365 -15.97 -15.79 -7.77
N LEU A 366 -16.31 -14.50 -7.83
CA LEU A 366 -17.46 -13.96 -8.54
C LEU A 366 -17.24 -13.81 -10.04
N ASP A 367 -16.02 -13.78 -10.49
CA ASP A 367 -15.62 -13.85 -11.91
C ASP A 367 -16.18 -15.08 -12.64
N ARG A 368 -16.52 -16.13 -11.90
CA ARG A 368 -17.13 -17.37 -12.39
C ARG A 368 -18.66 -17.38 -12.36
N ILE A 369 -19.27 -16.49 -11.57
CA ILE A 369 -20.71 -16.44 -11.33
C ILE A 369 -21.35 -15.25 -12.03
N LEU A 370 -20.64 -14.13 -12.07
CA LEU A 370 -21.04 -12.91 -12.76
C LEU A 370 -20.28 -12.82 -14.09
N LEU A 371 -20.91 -12.27 -15.11
CA LEU A 371 -20.22 -11.93 -16.34
C LEU A 371 -19.39 -10.68 -16.09
N VAL A 372 -18.14 -10.87 -15.62
CA VAL A 372 -17.20 -9.77 -15.34
C VAL A 372 -16.43 -9.46 -16.62
N GLY A 373 -16.56 -8.21 -17.11
CA GLY A 373 -15.92 -7.70 -18.31
C GLY A 373 -14.75 -6.74 -18.00
#